data_0885ece1de1e8b144cd5a7907e2d2c3c
#
_entry.id   0885ece1de1e8b144cd5a7907e2d2c3c
#
_cell.length_a   1.000
_cell.length_b   1.000
_cell.length_c   1.000
_cell.angle_alpha   90.00
_cell.angle_beta   90.00
_cell.angle_gamma   90.00
#
_symmetry.space_group_name_H-M   'P 1'
#
loop_
_entity.id
_entity.type
_entity.pdbx_description
1 polymer ?
#
loop_
_entity_poly.entity_id
_entity_poly.type
_entity_poly.pdbx_seq_one_letter_code
_entity_poly.pdbx_strand_id
1 'polypeptide(L)'
;MKLKNILLGAASAIAIFATVACQEVDPNYRLIYVKPAEVGRAVLIEDYTGQECINCPNGTNAINNIVETYGEKNVIAVGIHSGPLASKGKTSLATEIGDEYYKHWDSQSKLGQPWALFNRATAPNQDYNTWAKYVGVLISKKATLSLSVNNVYDAASRKLTIDVKAFGTDGTTTGKLQVWLIEDGIVAKQKMPNGKINKEYVHNHVFRDVANGTWGEDVTVNEGETTEKQYDYTLPEKWNAEKVSVVAFVYDNNEVQQVTKKAVFAETAAE
;
A
#
# COMPACT_ATOMS: atom_id res chain seq x y z
N MET A 1 96.07 41.67 -14.40
CA MET A 1 95.44 42.08 -13.13
C MET A 1 93.96 42.03 -13.25
N LYS A 2 93.33 41.20 -12.38
CA LYS A 2 91.83 41.07 -12.11
C LYS A 2 90.93 40.34 -13.12
N LEU A 3 90.66 39.10 -12.72
CA LEU A 3 89.50 38.25 -13.12
C LEU A 3 88.15 38.98 -12.92
N LYS A 4 87.24 38.75 -13.81
CA LYS A 4 85.81 38.79 -13.45
C LYS A 4 85.13 37.60 -14.05
N ASN A 5 84.68 36.76 -13.14
CA ASN A 5 83.84 35.57 -13.43
C ASN A 5 82.47 36.00 -13.87
N ILE A 6 81.96 35.40 -14.96
CA ILE A 6 80.54 35.44 -15.33
C ILE A 6 79.99 34.05 -15.07
N LEU A 7 79.21 33.94 -14.03
CA LEU A 7 78.36 32.76 -13.80
C LEU A 7 77.22 32.74 -14.72
N LEU A 8 77.16 31.76 -15.63
CA LEU A 8 75.91 31.40 -16.33
C LEU A 8 75.06 30.53 -15.39
N GLY A 9 73.90 31.06 -14.96
CA GLY A 9 72.89 30.31 -14.26
C GLY A 9 72.06 29.54 -15.22
N ALA A 10 72.16 28.24 -15.19
CA ALA A 10 71.23 27.35 -15.89
C ALA A 10 69.97 27.22 -15.04
N ALA A 11 68.84 27.76 -15.52
CA ALA A 11 67.54 27.55 -14.90
C ALA A 11 66.98 26.21 -15.40
N SER A 12 67.01 25.17 -14.59
CA SER A 12 66.37 23.89 -14.80
C SER A 12 64.92 24.04 -14.44
N ALA A 13 64.05 24.05 -15.44
CA ALA A 13 62.61 23.93 -15.27
C ALA A 13 62.26 22.47 -14.91
N ILE A 14 61.95 22.22 -13.65
CA ILE A 14 61.43 20.95 -13.20
C ILE A 14 59.93 20.94 -13.53
N ALA A 15 59.54 20.21 -14.57
CA ALA A 15 58.14 19.90 -14.88
C ALA A 15 57.65 18.85 -13.87
N ILE A 16 56.89 19.29 -12.87
CA ILE A 16 56.19 18.38 -11.96
C ILE A 16 55.00 17.81 -12.74
N PHE A 17 55.13 16.59 -13.26
CA PHE A 17 54.01 15.80 -13.70
C PHE A 17 53.25 15.36 -12.46
N ALA A 18 52.15 16.02 -12.15
CA ALA A 18 51.19 15.52 -11.19
C ALA A 18 50.51 14.30 -11.86
N THR A 19 51.02 13.11 -11.61
CA THR A 19 50.31 11.87 -11.85
C THR A 19 49.11 11.86 -10.92
N VAL A 20 47.90 12.14 -11.45
CA VAL A 20 46.67 11.78 -10.75
C VAL A 20 46.64 10.25 -10.71
N ALA A 21 47.23 9.69 -9.68
CA ALA A 21 47.03 8.30 -9.36
C ALA A 21 45.56 8.15 -9.02
N CYS A 22 44.79 7.51 -9.91
CA CYS A 22 43.56 6.89 -9.49
C CYS A 22 43.91 5.91 -8.38
N GLN A 23 43.76 6.32 -7.12
CA GLN A 23 43.87 5.38 -6.02
C GLN A 23 42.86 4.29 -6.24
N GLU A 24 43.34 3.11 -6.62
CA GLU A 24 42.47 1.91 -6.57
C GLU A 24 42.02 1.79 -5.12
N VAL A 25 40.69 1.83 -4.92
CA VAL A 25 40.11 1.57 -3.60
C VAL A 25 40.55 0.18 -3.16
N ASP A 26 41.24 0.08 -2.03
CA ASP A 26 41.64 -1.19 -1.43
C ASP A 26 40.44 -2.16 -1.48
N PRO A 27 40.63 -3.41 -1.97
CA PRO A 27 39.58 -4.41 -1.99
C PRO A 27 38.83 -4.58 -0.66
N ASN A 28 39.51 -4.34 0.47
CA ASN A 28 38.90 -4.41 1.81
C ASN A 28 37.94 -3.23 2.12
N TYR A 29 38.00 -2.14 1.34
CA TYR A 29 37.11 -0.99 1.46
C TYR A 29 36.13 -0.87 0.30
N ARG A 30 36.06 -1.86 -0.58
CA ARG A 30 35.02 -1.90 -1.62
C ARG A 30 33.68 -2.17 -0.96
N LEU A 31 32.66 -1.36 -1.29
CA LEU A 31 31.29 -1.64 -0.90
C LEU A 31 30.86 -2.97 -1.53
N ILE A 32 30.71 -4.01 -0.72
CA ILE A 32 30.13 -5.27 -1.17
C ILE A 32 28.62 -5.06 -1.15
N TYR A 33 27.98 -5.20 -2.30
CA TYR A 33 26.54 -5.21 -2.35
C TYR A 33 26.03 -6.41 -1.54
N VAL A 34 25.23 -6.13 -0.52
CA VAL A 34 24.52 -7.15 0.26
C VAL A 34 23.08 -7.10 -0.15
N LYS A 35 22.59 -8.20 -0.73
CA LYS A 35 21.18 -8.31 -1.12
C LYS A 35 20.29 -8.07 0.10
N PRO A 36 19.23 -7.25 0.00
CA PRO A 36 18.28 -7.04 1.08
C PRO A 36 17.67 -8.34 1.59
N ALA A 37 17.24 -8.36 2.85
CA ALA A 37 16.55 -9.50 3.42
C ALA A 37 15.22 -9.75 2.70
N GLU A 38 14.87 -11.02 2.55
CA GLU A 38 13.58 -11.42 1.96
C GLU A 38 12.41 -10.94 2.84
N VAL A 39 11.36 -10.46 2.19
CA VAL A 39 10.13 -9.99 2.85
C VAL A 39 8.95 -10.85 2.44
N GLY A 40 8.13 -11.26 3.41
CA GLY A 40 6.88 -11.96 3.15
C GLY A 40 5.87 -11.04 2.46
N ARG A 41 5.05 -11.61 1.59
CA ARG A 41 3.98 -10.88 0.90
C ARG A 41 2.75 -10.80 1.80
N ALA A 42 2.24 -9.59 2.02
CA ALA A 42 0.91 -9.41 2.59
C ALA A 42 -0.17 -9.57 1.51
N VAL A 43 -1.37 -9.91 1.94
CA VAL A 43 -2.51 -10.15 1.04
C VAL A 43 -3.55 -9.06 1.21
N LEU A 44 -3.88 -8.36 0.11
CA LEU A 44 -5.01 -7.47 0.01
C LEU A 44 -6.26 -8.27 -0.37
N ILE A 45 -7.32 -8.15 0.44
CA ILE A 45 -8.66 -8.64 0.11
C ILE A 45 -9.53 -7.43 -0.24
N GLU A 46 -9.96 -7.33 -1.49
CA GLU A 46 -10.95 -6.36 -1.94
C GLU A 46 -12.32 -7.05 -1.91
N ASP A 47 -13.10 -6.81 -0.84
CA ASP A 47 -14.46 -7.38 -0.67
C ASP A 47 -15.51 -6.44 -1.26
N TYR A 48 -16.11 -6.84 -2.37
CA TYR A 48 -17.19 -6.11 -3.01
C TYR A 48 -18.52 -6.49 -2.37
N THR A 49 -19.03 -5.59 -1.56
CA THR A 49 -20.11 -5.81 -0.60
C THR A 49 -21.21 -4.75 -0.73
N GLY A 50 -22.29 -4.90 0.02
CA GLY A 50 -23.39 -3.93 0.02
C GLY A 50 -24.35 -4.09 1.20
N GLN A 51 -24.91 -2.98 1.66
CA GLN A 51 -25.82 -2.93 2.82
C GLN A 51 -27.16 -3.66 2.57
N GLU A 52 -27.58 -3.85 1.31
CA GLU A 52 -28.78 -4.59 0.91
C GLU A 52 -28.48 -6.09 0.62
N CYS A 53 -27.22 -6.49 0.71
CA CYS A 53 -26.78 -7.86 0.43
C CYS A 53 -27.01 -8.76 1.64
N ILE A 54 -27.86 -9.80 1.50
CA ILE A 54 -28.17 -10.72 2.60
C ILE A 54 -27.02 -11.66 2.96
N ASN A 55 -26.15 -11.97 2.00
CA ASN A 55 -25.02 -12.89 2.20
C ASN A 55 -23.72 -12.18 2.59
N CYS A 56 -23.62 -10.85 2.45
CA CYS A 56 -22.41 -10.11 2.72
C CYS A 56 -21.92 -10.23 4.18
N PRO A 57 -22.80 -10.31 5.20
CA PRO A 57 -22.35 -10.61 6.56
C PRO A 57 -21.58 -11.94 6.69
N ASN A 58 -21.91 -12.95 5.87
CA ASN A 58 -21.16 -14.21 5.85
C ASN A 58 -19.76 -14.04 5.25
N GLY A 59 -19.62 -13.22 4.19
CA GLY A 59 -18.32 -12.82 3.63
C GLY A 59 -17.47 -12.09 4.65
N THR A 60 -18.07 -11.12 5.38
CA THR A 60 -17.40 -10.42 6.48
C THR A 60 -16.89 -11.38 7.56
N ASN A 61 -17.71 -12.38 7.96
CA ASN A 61 -17.28 -13.38 8.93
C ASN A 61 -16.12 -14.23 8.41
N ALA A 62 -16.13 -14.62 7.13
CA ALA A 62 -15.02 -15.34 6.52
C ALA A 62 -13.73 -14.51 6.53
N ILE A 63 -13.81 -13.22 6.21
CA ILE A 63 -12.66 -12.29 6.28
C ILE A 63 -12.13 -12.17 7.71
N ASN A 64 -13.00 -11.99 8.71
CA ASN A 64 -12.61 -11.89 10.12
C ASN A 64 -11.83 -13.13 10.56
N ASN A 65 -12.29 -14.32 10.22
CA ASN A 65 -11.61 -15.58 10.53
C ASN A 65 -10.24 -15.68 9.83
N ILE A 66 -10.14 -15.20 8.60
CA ILE A 66 -8.88 -15.16 7.84
C ILE A 66 -7.90 -14.19 8.52
N VAL A 67 -8.35 -12.98 8.87
CA VAL A 67 -7.52 -11.98 9.54
C VAL A 67 -7.08 -12.47 10.92
N GLU A 68 -7.96 -13.12 11.67
CA GLU A 68 -7.61 -13.75 12.97
C GLU A 68 -6.54 -14.84 12.80
N THR A 69 -6.64 -15.65 11.73
CA THR A 69 -5.70 -16.75 11.46
C THR A 69 -4.32 -16.25 11.05
N TYR A 70 -4.24 -15.28 10.17
CA TYR A 70 -2.98 -14.84 9.55
C TYR A 70 -2.42 -13.54 10.12
N GLY A 71 -3.22 -12.80 10.89
CA GLY A 71 -2.87 -11.52 11.51
C GLY A 71 -3.08 -10.31 10.59
N GLU A 72 -3.48 -9.18 11.18
CA GLU A 72 -3.80 -7.92 10.49
C GLU A 72 -2.64 -7.28 9.71
N LYS A 73 -1.39 -7.63 10.04
CA LYS A 73 -0.20 -7.17 9.30
C LYS A 73 0.01 -7.94 8.00
N ASN A 74 -0.51 -9.15 7.93
CA ASN A 74 -0.31 -10.06 6.82
C ASN A 74 -1.52 -10.13 5.88
N VAL A 75 -2.72 -9.79 6.39
CA VAL A 75 -3.94 -9.74 5.59
C VAL A 75 -4.65 -8.41 5.84
N ILE A 76 -4.77 -7.62 4.79
CA ILE A 76 -5.44 -6.33 4.80
C ILE A 76 -6.75 -6.47 4.01
N ALA A 77 -7.89 -6.34 4.70
CA ALA A 77 -9.19 -6.36 4.08
C ALA A 77 -9.69 -4.93 3.82
N VAL A 78 -10.38 -4.75 2.70
CA VAL A 78 -11.08 -3.51 2.34
C VAL A 78 -12.46 -3.84 1.80
N GLY A 79 -13.50 -3.42 2.51
CA GLY A 79 -14.90 -3.59 2.13
C GLY A 79 -15.35 -2.46 1.20
N ILE A 80 -15.54 -2.76 -0.07
CA ILE A 80 -15.94 -1.80 -1.10
C ILE A 80 -17.46 -1.92 -1.28
N HIS A 81 -18.20 -1.06 -0.58
CA HIS A 81 -19.65 -0.95 -0.76
C HIS A 81 -19.95 -0.37 -2.13
N SER A 82 -20.55 -1.15 -3.02
CA SER A 82 -20.71 -0.77 -4.43
C SER A 82 -21.76 -1.64 -5.14
N GLY A 83 -22.05 -1.29 -6.38
CA GLY A 83 -22.90 -2.09 -7.26
C GLY A 83 -24.37 -2.14 -6.85
N PRO A 84 -25.13 -3.13 -7.35
CA PRO A 84 -26.61 -3.14 -7.25
C PRO A 84 -27.13 -3.36 -5.82
N LEU A 85 -26.33 -3.95 -4.92
CA LEU A 85 -26.71 -4.19 -3.53
C LEU A 85 -26.15 -3.14 -2.56
N ALA A 86 -25.52 -2.09 -3.05
CA ALA A 86 -25.19 -0.93 -2.25
C ALA A 86 -26.46 -0.17 -1.84
N SER A 87 -26.49 0.34 -0.62
CA SER A 87 -27.59 1.21 -0.18
C SER A 87 -27.49 2.56 -0.90
N LYS A 88 -28.62 3.25 -1.01
CA LYS A 88 -28.72 4.59 -1.58
C LYS A 88 -29.07 5.62 -0.51
N GLY A 89 -28.74 6.89 -0.76
CA GLY A 89 -29.08 8.01 0.12
C GLY A 89 -28.06 8.29 1.21
N LYS A 90 -28.46 9.04 2.24
CA LYS A 90 -27.55 9.64 3.24
C LYS A 90 -26.77 8.64 4.10
N THR A 91 -27.29 7.42 4.25
CA THR A 91 -26.64 6.36 5.05
C THR A 91 -25.89 5.35 4.18
N SER A 92 -25.71 5.65 2.90
CA SER A 92 -24.95 4.83 1.98
C SER A 92 -23.46 4.83 2.36
N LEU A 93 -22.85 3.65 2.32
CA LEU A 93 -21.40 3.47 2.44
C LEU A 93 -20.74 3.36 1.06
N ALA A 94 -21.52 3.36 -0.01
CA ALA A 94 -21.00 3.35 -1.37
C ALA A 94 -20.33 4.68 -1.73
N THR A 95 -19.31 4.60 -2.56
CA THR A 95 -18.59 5.73 -3.14
C THR A 95 -18.60 5.64 -4.66
N GLU A 96 -18.45 6.75 -5.37
CA GLU A 96 -18.35 6.78 -6.83
C GLU A 96 -17.13 5.96 -7.31
N ILE A 97 -16.00 6.08 -6.60
CA ILE A 97 -14.77 5.32 -6.91
C ILE A 97 -15.00 3.82 -6.66
N GLY A 98 -15.69 3.45 -5.58
CA GLY A 98 -16.04 2.05 -5.32
C GLY A 98 -16.91 1.46 -6.41
N ASP A 99 -17.86 2.23 -6.96
CA ASP A 99 -18.69 1.82 -8.10
C ASP A 99 -17.88 1.74 -9.41
N GLU A 100 -16.83 2.59 -9.57
CA GLU A 100 -15.90 2.50 -10.70
C GLU A 100 -15.09 1.20 -10.63
N TYR A 101 -14.54 0.85 -9.43
CA TYR A 101 -13.86 -0.43 -9.22
C TYR A 101 -14.79 -1.63 -9.48
N TYR A 102 -16.03 -1.58 -8.96
CA TYR A 102 -17.01 -2.63 -9.21
C TYR A 102 -17.21 -2.86 -10.72
N LYS A 103 -17.45 -1.79 -11.49
CA LYS A 103 -17.65 -1.86 -12.94
C LYS A 103 -16.41 -2.34 -13.69
N HIS A 104 -15.22 -2.01 -13.21
CA HIS A 104 -13.98 -2.47 -13.83
C HIS A 104 -13.85 -4.00 -13.75
N TRP A 105 -14.12 -4.58 -12.59
CA TRP A 105 -13.94 -6.01 -12.36
C TRP A 105 -15.16 -6.85 -12.74
N ASP A 106 -16.35 -6.29 -12.72
CA ASP A 106 -17.62 -6.92 -13.14
C ASP A 106 -18.41 -6.00 -14.07
N SER A 107 -17.84 -5.71 -15.24
CA SER A 107 -18.42 -4.78 -16.22
C SER A 107 -19.82 -5.18 -16.72
N GLN A 108 -20.21 -6.44 -16.56
CA GLN A 108 -21.51 -6.97 -16.98
C GLN A 108 -22.46 -7.18 -15.80
N SER A 109 -22.07 -6.83 -14.58
CA SER A 109 -22.84 -7.03 -13.34
C SER A 109 -23.41 -8.45 -13.20
N LYS A 110 -22.57 -9.45 -13.54
CA LYS A 110 -22.95 -10.87 -13.50
C LYS A 110 -22.69 -11.52 -12.15
N LEU A 111 -21.81 -10.89 -11.33
CA LEU A 111 -21.44 -11.44 -10.05
C LEU A 111 -22.47 -11.02 -8.99
N GLY A 112 -22.94 -11.99 -8.23
CA GLY A 112 -23.73 -11.73 -7.02
C GLY A 112 -22.79 -11.41 -5.84
N GLN A 113 -23.08 -10.37 -5.07
CA GLN A 113 -22.34 -10.02 -3.86
C GLN A 113 -22.64 -10.98 -2.71
N PRO A 114 -21.67 -11.27 -1.78
CA PRO A 114 -20.31 -10.76 -1.82
C PRO A 114 -19.45 -11.46 -2.87
N TRP A 115 -18.45 -10.77 -3.36
CA TRP A 115 -17.36 -11.37 -4.10
C TRP A 115 -16.06 -10.63 -3.78
N ALA A 116 -14.93 -11.31 -3.88
CA ALA A 116 -13.65 -10.74 -3.50
C ALA A 116 -12.55 -10.98 -4.54
N LEU A 117 -11.57 -10.07 -4.53
CA LEU A 117 -10.27 -10.22 -5.17
C LEU A 117 -9.20 -10.44 -4.11
N PHE A 118 -8.21 -11.25 -4.44
CA PHE A 118 -7.07 -11.55 -3.58
C PHE A 118 -5.80 -11.13 -4.31
N ASN A 119 -5.17 -10.04 -3.85
CA ASN A 119 -4.03 -9.40 -4.52
C ASN A 119 -4.25 -9.15 -6.02
N ARG A 120 -5.49 -9.08 -6.50
CA ARG A 120 -5.83 -8.99 -7.93
C ARG A 120 -5.23 -10.11 -8.79
N ALA A 121 -4.69 -11.16 -8.14
CA ALA A 121 -3.99 -12.28 -8.79
C ALA A 121 -4.94 -13.32 -9.38
N THR A 122 -6.24 -13.22 -9.09
CA THR A 122 -7.27 -14.17 -9.50
C THR A 122 -8.48 -13.44 -10.07
N ALA A 123 -9.31 -14.17 -10.81
CA ALA A 123 -10.64 -13.68 -11.12
C ALA A 123 -11.45 -13.47 -9.84
N PRO A 124 -12.48 -12.58 -9.86
CA PRO A 124 -13.38 -12.38 -8.74
C PRO A 124 -14.00 -13.69 -8.25
N ASN A 125 -14.06 -13.88 -6.94
CA ASN A 125 -14.56 -15.11 -6.31
C ASN A 125 -15.76 -14.81 -5.41
N GLN A 126 -16.90 -15.49 -5.66
CA GLN A 126 -18.15 -15.35 -4.91
C GLN A 126 -18.30 -16.36 -3.75
N ASP A 127 -17.50 -17.44 -3.74
CA ASP A 127 -17.59 -18.48 -2.72
C ASP A 127 -16.70 -18.14 -1.52
N TYR A 128 -17.27 -17.41 -0.55
CA TYR A 128 -16.57 -17.01 0.66
C TYR A 128 -16.07 -18.21 1.51
N ASN A 129 -16.56 -19.42 1.30
CA ASN A 129 -16.03 -20.60 1.98
C ASN A 129 -14.66 -21.02 1.45
N THR A 130 -14.26 -20.53 0.28
CA THR A 130 -12.96 -20.83 -0.34
C THR A 130 -11.92 -19.72 -0.17
N TRP A 131 -12.29 -18.55 0.36
CA TRP A 131 -11.42 -17.37 0.43
C TRP A 131 -10.12 -17.63 1.22
N ALA A 132 -10.19 -18.36 2.32
CA ALA A 132 -9.00 -18.74 3.11
C ALA A 132 -7.95 -19.50 2.29
N LYS A 133 -8.38 -20.32 1.31
CA LYS A 133 -7.48 -21.06 0.43
C LYS A 133 -6.65 -20.11 -0.46
N TYR A 134 -7.29 -19.08 -1.04
CA TYR A 134 -6.60 -18.10 -1.88
C TYR A 134 -5.58 -17.30 -1.07
N VAL A 135 -5.95 -16.88 0.13
CA VAL A 135 -5.04 -16.18 1.04
C VAL A 135 -3.84 -17.07 1.39
N GLY A 136 -4.08 -18.34 1.76
CA GLY A 136 -3.01 -19.28 2.11
C GLY A 136 -1.98 -19.49 0.99
N VAL A 137 -2.42 -19.49 -0.27
CA VAL A 137 -1.51 -19.57 -1.43
C VAL A 137 -0.71 -18.28 -1.62
N LEU A 138 -1.35 -17.12 -1.49
CA LEU A 138 -0.71 -15.85 -1.78
C LEU A 138 0.27 -15.42 -0.67
N ILE A 139 -0.06 -15.67 0.59
CA ILE A 139 0.76 -15.30 1.74
C ILE A 139 2.08 -16.08 1.80
N SER A 140 2.15 -17.25 1.15
CA SER A 140 3.37 -18.05 1.06
C SER A 140 4.38 -17.50 0.05
N LYS A 141 3.99 -16.55 -0.78
CA LYS A 141 4.88 -15.91 -1.76
C LYS A 141 5.79 -14.89 -1.08
N LYS A 142 6.94 -14.64 -1.71
CA LYS A 142 7.83 -13.54 -1.35
C LYS A 142 7.35 -12.26 -2.02
N ALA A 143 7.59 -11.13 -1.37
CA ALA A 143 7.40 -9.83 -1.97
C ALA A 143 8.70 -9.34 -2.61
N THR A 144 8.59 -8.60 -3.71
CA THR A 144 9.73 -7.97 -4.38
C THR A 144 10.12 -6.62 -3.76
N LEU A 145 9.26 -6.12 -2.86
CA LEU A 145 9.48 -4.87 -2.14
C LEU A 145 8.82 -4.92 -0.74
N SER A 146 9.31 -4.08 0.17
CA SER A 146 8.61 -3.75 1.41
C SER A 146 7.94 -2.40 1.28
N LEU A 147 6.80 -2.23 1.98
CA LEU A 147 6.07 -0.97 2.08
C LEU A 147 5.96 -0.53 3.54
N SER A 148 6.11 0.76 3.77
CA SER A 148 5.76 1.40 5.04
C SER A 148 5.01 2.70 4.80
N VAL A 149 4.12 3.03 5.74
CA VAL A 149 3.35 4.27 5.76
C VAL A 149 3.61 4.96 7.08
N ASN A 150 3.89 6.26 7.03
CA ASN A 150 3.91 7.14 8.19
C ASN A 150 2.84 8.21 7.99
N ASN A 151 1.98 8.41 9.00
CA ASN A 151 0.89 9.36 8.98
C ASN A 151 1.16 10.48 9.98
N VAL A 152 1.00 11.73 9.54
CA VAL A 152 0.98 12.91 10.41
C VAL A 152 -0.38 13.58 10.25
N TYR A 153 -1.14 13.64 11.35
CA TYR A 153 -2.49 14.21 11.34
C TYR A 153 -2.59 15.45 12.23
N ASP A 154 -3.07 16.55 11.65
CA ASP A 154 -3.43 17.75 12.37
C ASP A 154 -4.94 17.77 12.65
N ALA A 155 -5.31 17.59 13.90
CA ALA A 155 -6.70 17.54 14.31
C ALA A 155 -7.46 18.87 14.12
N ALA A 156 -6.77 20.02 14.17
CA ALA A 156 -7.40 21.33 14.02
C ALA A 156 -7.85 21.60 12.57
N SER A 157 -7.01 21.27 11.61
CA SER A 157 -7.30 21.42 10.17
C SER A 157 -7.85 20.15 9.52
N ARG A 158 -7.86 19.01 10.24
CA ARG A 158 -8.16 17.67 9.74
C ARG A 158 -7.27 17.23 8.58
N LYS A 159 -6.10 17.87 8.45
CA LYS A 159 -5.12 17.55 7.41
C LYS A 159 -4.32 16.33 7.81
N LEU A 160 -4.24 15.38 6.90
CA LEU A 160 -3.43 14.18 6.97
C LEU A 160 -2.32 14.26 5.93
N THR A 161 -1.06 14.19 6.37
CA THR A 161 0.10 13.99 5.50
C THR A 161 0.48 12.51 5.57
N ILE A 162 0.60 11.88 4.41
CA ILE A 162 0.85 10.45 4.25
C ILE A 162 2.19 10.28 3.56
N ASP A 163 3.19 9.76 4.27
CA ASP A 163 4.49 9.40 3.70
C ASP A 163 4.51 7.90 3.40
N VAL A 164 4.71 7.53 2.14
CA VAL A 164 4.84 6.13 1.71
C VAL A 164 6.26 5.87 1.28
N LYS A 165 6.89 4.83 1.84
CA LYS A 165 8.22 4.36 1.46
C LYS A 165 8.12 2.95 0.92
N ALA A 166 8.66 2.75 -0.29
CA ALA A 166 8.79 1.46 -0.94
C ALA A 166 10.28 1.13 -1.08
N PHE A 167 10.73 0.04 -0.45
CA PHE A 167 12.11 -0.42 -0.53
C PHE A 167 12.19 -1.72 -1.32
N GLY A 168 12.99 -1.75 -2.39
CA GLY A 168 13.16 -2.92 -3.24
C GLY A 168 13.97 -4.02 -2.57
N THR A 169 13.41 -5.24 -2.53
CA THR A 169 14.05 -6.41 -1.88
C THR A 169 14.49 -7.49 -2.88
N ASP A 170 13.94 -7.49 -4.10
CA ASP A 170 14.28 -8.47 -5.13
C ASP A 170 13.97 -7.94 -6.53
N GLY A 171 15.01 -7.64 -7.29
CA GLY A 171 14.93 -7.08 -8.64
C GLY A 171 14.26 -5.71 -8.72
N THR A 172 13.76 -5.35 -9.90
CA THR A 172 13.04 -4.09 -10.12
C THR A 172 11.54 -4.36 -10.24
N THR A 173 10.74 -3.67 -9.43
CA THR A 173 9.28 -3.68 -9.53
C THR A 173 8.82 -2.39 -10.20
N THR A 174 8.11 -2.52 -11.32
CA THR A 174 7.45 -1.39 -12.02
C THR A 174 5.95 -1.63 -12.03
N GLY A 175 5.18 -0.64 -11.63
CA GLY A 175 3.72 -0.75 -11.53
C GLY A 175 3.09 0.54 -11.08
N LYS A 176 2.04 0.46 -10.30
CA LYS A 176 1.33 1.60 -9.73
C LYS A 176 1.31 1.52 -8.20
N LEU A 177 1.59 2.64 -7.56
CA LEU A 177 1.33 2.85 -6.14
C LEU A 177 -0.08 3.40 -5.97
N GLN A 178 -0.87 2.70 -5.17
CA GLN A 178 -2.23 3.12 -4.80
C GLN A 178 -2.28 3.40 -3.30
N VAL A 179 -2.98 4.48 -2.92
CA VAL A 179 -3.18 4.86 -1.52
C VAL A 179 -4.66 5.08 -1.27
N TRP A 180 -5.24 4.21 -0.45
CA TRP A 180 -6.64 4.22 -0.05
C TRP A 180 -6.83 4.68 1.39
N LEU A 181 -7.99 5.27 1.66
CA LEU A 181 -8.47 5.57 3.00
C LEU A 181 -9.63 4.65 3.32
N ILE A 182 -9.56 4.00 4.47
CA ILE A 182 -10.60 3.13 4.99
C ILE A 182 -11.02 3.58 6.39
N GLU A 183 -12.24 3.25 6.80
CA GLU A 183 -12.77 3.61 8.12
C GLU A 183 -13.42 2.39 8.77
N ASP A 184 -13.10 2.16 10.04
CA ASP A 184 -13.65 1.09 10.87
C ASP A 184 -14.77 1.63 11.78
N GLY A 185 -15.63 0.72 12.27
CA GLY A 185 -16.62 1.02 13.30
C GLY A 185 -17.80 1.87 12.84
N ILE A 186 -18.11 1.91 11.54
CA ILE A 186 -19.25 2.67 11.04
C ILE A 186 -20.55 1.94 11.36
N VAL A 187 -21.39 2.54 12.20
CA VAL A 187 -22.71 2.02 12.51
C VAL A 187 -23.71 2.42 11.41
N ALA A 188 -24.21 1.44 10.68
CA ALA A 188 -25.19 1.65 9.64
C ALA A 188 -26.08 0.39 9.45
N LYS A 189 -27.19 0.54 8.71
CA LYS A 189 -28.06 -0.61 8.42
C LYS A 189 -27.34 -1.68 7.58
N GLN A 190 -27.67 -2.95 7.83
CA GLN A 190 -27.30 -4.11 7.02
C GLN A 190 -28.44 -5.09 6.94
N LYS A 191 -28.72 -5.56 5.75
CA LYS A 191 -29.67 -6.67 5.54
C LYS A 191 -28.97 -7.99 5.91
N MET A 192 -29.57 -8.74 6.82
CA MET A 192 -28.97 -9.96 7.40
C MET A 192 -29.39 -11.22 6.66
N PRO A 193 -28.67 -12.35 6.80
CA PRO A 193 -29.02 -13.64 6.18
C PRO A 193 -30.43 -14.15 6.48
N ASN A 194 -30.98 -13.78 7.63
CA ASN A 194 -32.36 -14.12 8.01
C ASN A 194 -33.42 -13.20 7.39
N GLY A 195 -33.03 -12.32 6.45
CA GLY A 195 -33.88 -11.35 5.77
C GLY A 195 -34.25 -10.10 6.56
N LYS A 196 -33.88 -10.03 7.86
CA LYS A 196 -34.11 -8.85 8.71
C LYS A 196 -33.07 -7.76 8.44
N ILE A 197 -33.43 -6.53 8.79
CA ILE A 197 -32.51 -5.38 8.75
C ILE A 197 -31.96 -5.16 10.16
N ASN A 198 -30.63 -5.26 10.31
CA ASN A 198 -29.93 -4.77 11.50
C ASN A 198 -29.58 -3.30 11.25
N LYS A 199 -30.15 -2.39 12.05
CA LYS A 199 -29.91 -0.94 11.94
C LYS A 199 -28.64 -0.49 12.64
N GLU A 200 -28.12 -1.32 13.55
CA GLU A 200 -26.94 -1.06 14.39
C GLU A 200 -25.77 -1.99 13.99
N TYR A 201 -25.71 -2.38 12.70
CA TYR A 201 -24.59 -3.20 12.21
C TYR A 201 -23.32 -2.37 12.15
N VAL A 202 -22.22 -2.92 12.68
CA VAL A 202 -20.91 -2.27 12.66
C VAL A 202 -20.14 -2.73 11.42
N HIS A 203 -19.88 -1.79 10.52
CA HIS A 203 -19.07 -2.02 9.32
C HIS A 203 -17.62 -1.64 9.60
N ASN A 204 -16.69 -2.53 9.27
CA ASN A 204 -15.25 -2.32 9.42
C ASN A 204 -14.57 -2.33 8.05
N HIS A 205 -13.33 -1.79 8.00
CA HIS A 205 -12.47 -1.68 6.81
C HIS A 205 -13.19 -1.10 5.57
N VAL A 206 -14.16 -0.23 5.80
CA VAL A 206 -14.98 0.36 4.73
C VAL A 206 -14.12 1.28 3.88
N PHE A 207 -14.05 0.99 2.57
CA PHE A 207 -13.40 1.89 1.61
C PHE A 207 -14.11 3.24 1.58
N ARG A 208 -13.33 4.32 1.73
CA ARG A 208 -13.87 5.67 1.81
C ARG A 208 -13.46 6.53 0.63
N ASP A 209 -12.16 6.53 0.28
CA ASP A 209 -11.61 7.38 -0.77
C ASP A 209 -10.18 6.98 -1.12
N VAL A 210 -9.58 7.71 -2.04
CA VAL A 210 -8.20 7.57 -2.51
C VAL A 210 -7.41 8.87 -2.31
N ALA A 211 -6.14 8.77 -1.98
CA ALA A 211 -5.28 9.94 -1.81
C ALA A 211 -4.53 10.33 -3.11
N ASN A 212 -4.39 9.42 -4.07
CA ASN A 212 -3.55 9.60 -5.25
C ASN A 212 -4.23 9.17 -6.57
N GLY A 213 -5.55 9.42 -6.65
CA GLY A 213 -6.35 9.09 -7.83
C GLY A 213 -6.88 7.66 -7.85
N THR A 214 -7.94 7.42 -8.63
CA THR A 214 -8.69 6.15 -8.66
C THR A 214 -7.79 4.94 -8.90
N TRP A 215 -6.83 5.04 -9.80
CA TRP A 215 -5.94 3.94 -10.18
C TRP A 215 -4.48 4.15 -9.75
N GLY A 216 -4.22 5.09 -8.84
CA GLY A 216 -2.88 5.40 -8.35
C GLY A 216 -1.97 6.03 -9.39
N GLU A 217 -0.68 6.08 -9.09
CA GLU A 217 0.35 6.65 -9.95
C GLU A 217 1.48 5.65 -10.25
N ASP A 218 2.17 5.87 -11.35
CA ASP A 218 3.28 5.01 -11.75
C ASP A 218 4.43 5.09 -10.75
N VAL A 219 5.00 3.92 -10.43
CA VAL A 219 6.13 3.78 -9.53
C VAL A 219 7.10 2.75 -10.05
N THR A 220 8.39 3.01 -9.87
CA THR A 220 9.47 2.04 -10.06
C THR A 220 10.29 1.96 -8.78
N VAL A 221 10.50 0.75 -8.30
CA VAL A 221 11.27 0.44 -7.08
C VAL A 221 12.37 -0.52 -7.45
N ASN A 222 13.63 -0.08 -7.39
CA ASN A 222 14.80 -0.88 -7.70
C ASN A 222 15.29 -1.63 -6.45
N GLU A 223 15.88 -2.80 -6.65
CA GLU A 223 16.51 -3.58 -5.58
C GLU A 223 17.55 -2.75 -4.84
N GLY A 224 17.49 -2.73 -3.50
CA GLY A 224 18.38 -1.98 -2.64
C GLY A 224 18.11 -0.48 -2.57
N GLU A 225 17.11 0.03 -3.28
CA GLU A 225 16.76 1.45 -3.27
C GLU A 225 15.41 1.71 -2.60
N THR A 226 15.24 2.92 -2.07
CA THR A 226 13.97 3.40 -1.51
C THR A 226 13.36 4.43 -2.44
N THR A 227 12.11 4.21 -2.82
CA THR A 227 11.25 5.20 -3.48
C THR A 227 10.29 5.78 -2.44
N GLU A 228 10.25 7.10 -2.33
CA GLU A 228 9.39 7.82 -1.37
C GLU A 228 8.35 8.66 -2.10
N LYS A 229 7.13 8.68 -1.56
CA LYS A 229 6.00 9.48 -2.04
C LYS A 229 5.28 10.09 -0.86
N GLN A 230 4.81 11.32 -1.02
CA GLN A 230 4.04 12.04 -0.01
C GLN A 230 2.73 12.54 -0.60
N TYR A 231 1.65 12.41 0.18
CA TYR A 231 0.31 12.86 -0.17
C TYR A 231 -0.30 13.65 0.98
N ASP A 232 -1.03 14.70 0.63
CA ASP A 232 -1.85 15.44 1.58
C ASP A 232 -3.33 15.13 1.33
N TYR A 233 -4.07 14.86 2.41
CA TYR A 233 -5.50 14.60 2.35
C TYR A 233 -6.22 15.30 3.50
N THR A 234 -7.36 15.93 3.24
CA THR A 234 -8.18 16.53 4.31
C THR A 234 -9.33 15.59 4.63
N LEU A 235 -9.36 15.03 5.84
CA LEU A 235 -10.42 14.11 6.26
C LEU A 235 -11.76 14.84 6.34
N PRO A 236 -12.82 14.36 5.65
CA PRO A 236 -14.16 14.90 5.77
C PRO A 236 -14.64 14.93 7.23
N GLU A 237 -15.37 15.98 7.63
CA GLU A 237 -15.85 16.15 9.02
C GLU A 237 -16.66 14.96 9.54
N LYS A 238 -17.42 14.32 8.65
CA LYS A 238 -18.26 13.16 8.98
C LYS A 238 -17.49 11.86 9.28
N TRP A 239 -16.17 11.81 9.01
CA TRP A 239 -15.36 10.64 9.30
C TRP A 239 -14.78 10.72 10.72
N ASN A 240 -14.75 9.58 11.41
CA ASN A 240 -14.06 9.49 12.68
C ASN A 240 -12.56 9.24 12.42
N ALA A 241 -11.75 10.30 12.58
CA ALA A 241 -10.31 10.24 12.31
C ALA A 241 -9.57 9.15 13.12
N GLU A 242 -10.05 8.81 14.34
CA GLU A 242 -9.48 7.73 15.17
C GLU A 242 -9.73 6.34 14.60
N LYS A 243 -10.67 6.23 13.66
CA LYS A 243 -11.07 4.97 13.01
C LYS A 243 -10.60 4.90 11.56
N VAL A 244 -9.90 5.94 11.08
CA VAL A 244 -9.36 5.96 9.71
C VAL A 244 -7.99 5.31 9.68
N SER A 245 -7.79 4.49 8.65
CA SER A 245 -6.49 3.93 8.30
C SER A 245 -6.16 4.20 6.84
N VAL A 246 -4.86 4.31 6.56
CA VAL A 246 -4.30 4.36 5.21
C VAL A 246 -3.89 2.96 4.80
N VAL A 247 -4.31 2.54 3.60
CA VAL A 247 -3.87 1.31 2.94
C VAL A 247 -3.07 1.69 1.71
N ALA A 248 -1.78 1.34 1.68
CA ALA A 248 -0.92 1.58 0.53
C ALA A 248 -0.50 0.25 -0.09
N PHE A 249 -0.56 0.15 -1.41
CA PHE A 249 -0.12 -1.05 -2.12
C PHE A 249 0.48 -0.74 -3.48
N VAL A 250 1.43 -1.55 -3.88
CA VAL A 250 2.01 -1.54 -5.24
C VAL A 250 1.46 -2.71 -6.01
N TYR A 251 0.97 -2.45 -7.21
CA TYR A 251 0.43 -3.47 -8.09
C TYR A 251 0.88 -3.25 -9.54
N ASP A 252 0.95 -4.32 -10.30
CA ASP A 252 1.19 -4.32 -11.74
C ASP A 252 0.01 -4.95 -12.49
N ASN A 253 0.19 -5.28 -13.77
CA ASN A 253 -0.86 -5.90 -14.58
C ASN A 253 -1.21 -7.32 -14.15
N ASN A 254 -0.42 -7.95 -13.29
CA ASN A 254 -0.59 -9.33 -12.87
C ASN A 254 -1.20 -9.45 -11.48
N GLU A 255 -0.68 -8.69 -10.52
CA GLU A 255 -1.12 -8.80 -9.13
C GLU A 255 -0.61 -7.65 -8.25
N VAL A 256 -1.14 -7.54 -7.02
CA VAL A 256 -0.59 -6.70 -5.96
C VAL A 256 0.73 -7.32 -5.48
N GLN A 257 1.82 -6.58 -5.58
CA GLN A 257 3.17 -7.02 -5.22
C GLN A 257 3.41 -6.93 -3.70
N GLN A 258 2.87 -5.89 -3.06
CA GLN A 258 2.90 -5.71 -1.61
C GLN A 258 1.80 -4.75 -1.18
N VAL A 259 1.31 -4.92 0.06
CA VAL A 259 0.32 -4.04 0.70
C VAL A 259 0.68 -3.80 2.15
N THR A 260 0.33 -2.63 2.67
CA THR A 260 0.46 -2.28 4.09
C THR A 260 -0.72 -1.42 4.55
N LYS A 261 -1.03 -1.48 5.84
CA LYS A 261 -2.06 -0.65 6.51
C LYS A 261 -1.44 0.09 7.69
N LYS A 262 -1.82 1.36 7.87
CA LYS A 262 -1.41 2.17 9.02
C LYS A 262 -2.56 3.04 9.49
N ALA A 263 -2.93 2.95 10.75
CA ALA A 263 -3.91 3.85 11.36
C ALA A 263 -3.43 5.32 11.29
N VAL A 264 -4.38 6.26 11.13
CA VAL A 264 -4.09 7.71 11.14
C VAL A 264 -3.55 8.13 12.49
N PHE A 265 -4.16 7.64 13.57
CA PHE A 265 -3.59 7.77 14.91
C PHE A 265 -2.71 6.54 15.19
N ALA A 266 -1.47 6.77 15.61
CA ALA A 266 -0.68 5.69 16.18
C ALA A 266 -1.39 5.20 17.45
N GLU A 267 -1.60 3.90 17.58
CA GLU A 267 -1.88 3.34 18.92
C GLU A 267 -0.71 3.77 19.81
N THR A 268 -1.00 4.57 20.84
CA THR A 268 -0.06 4.73 21.94
C THR A 268 0.23 3.31 22.44
N ALA A 269 1.47 2.85 22.25
CA ALA A 269 1.88 1.58 22.84
C ALA A 269 1.50 1.68 24.33
N ALA A 270 0.61 0.79 24.77
CA ALA A 270 0.36 0.61 26.20
C ALA A 270 1.69 0.10 26.79
N GLU A 271 2.31 0.94 27.64
CA GLU A 271 3.49 0.59 28.43
C GLU A 271 3.17 -0.59 29.40
#